data_db37b4bf5c89a86a09d3f61d699e0b29
#
_entry.id   db37b4bf5c89a86a09d3f61d699e0b29
#
_cell.length_a   1.000
_cell.length_b   1.000
_cell.length_c   1.000
_cell.angle_alpha   90.00
_cell.angle_beta   90.00
_cell.angle_gamma   90.00
#
_symmetry.space_group_name_H-M   'P 1'
#
loop_
_entity.id
_entity.type
_entity.pdbx_description
1 polymer ?
#
loop_
_entity_poly.entity_id
_entity_poly.type
_entity_poly.pdbx_seq_one_letter_code
_entity_poly.pdbx_strand_id
1 'polypeptide(L)'
;WCEKYHIDGLRVDAVASMLYLDYSRKEGEWVPNKYGGRENLDAVDFLRAFNHQVHTQHPGVVTIAEESTAFPGVSTPVEQGGLGFSLKWNMGWMHDTLAYFAKDPIHRKWHHNSLTFGMLYQYSENFISVYSHDEVVHGKASMLFKMAAGTITEKAHQLRALYGFMWSWPGKKL
;
A
#
# COMPACT_ATOMS: atom_id res chain seq x y z
N TRP A 1 4.77 -23.39 -0.90
CA TRP A 1 4.90 -22.62 0.33
C TRP A 1 3.74 -22.91 1.29
N CYS A 2 2.49 -22.74 0.88
CA CYS A 2 1.32 -22.97 1.74
C CYS A 2 1.27 -24.40 2.29
N GLU A 3 1.46 -25.42 1.44
CA GLU A 3 1.41 -26.82 1.86
C GLU A 3 2.62 -27.26 2.69
N LYS A 4 3.83 -26.86 2.27
CA LYS A 4 5.07 -27.35 2.88
C LYS A 4 5.48 -26.58 4.14
N TYR A 5 5.24 -25.28 4.16
CA TYR A 5 5.67 -24.36 5.22
C TYR A 5 4.51 -23.76 6.00
N HIS A 6 3.28 -24.09 5.63
CA HIS A 6 2.05 -23.65 6.31
C HIS A 6 1.96 -22.14 6.53
N ILE A 7 2.38 -21.34 5.50
CA ILE A 7 2.26 -19.90 5.56
C ILE A 7 0.81 -19.48 5.38
N ASP A 8 0.39 -18.43 6.09
CA ASP A 8 -0.99 -17.94 6.11
C ASP A 8 -1.25 -16.82 5.11
N GLY A 9 -0.20 -16.29 4.45
CA GLY A 9 -0.35 -15.24 3.48
C GLY A 9 0.86 -15.01 2.59
N LEU A 10 0.62 -14.34 1.47
CA LEU A 10 1.61 -13.99 0.46
C LEU A 10 1.49 -12.49 0.15
N ARG A 11 2.59 -11.73 0.31
CA ARG A 11 2.66 -10.36 -0.18
C ARG A 11 3.37 -10.34 -1.54
N VAL A 12 2.72 -9.74 -2.53
CA VAL A 12 3.32 -9.46 -3.82
C VAL A 12 3.92 -8.06 -3.81
N ASP A 13 5.22 -8.00 -4.03
CA ASP A 13 6.04 -6.78 -4.04
C ASP A 13 5.83 -5.98 -5.32
N ALA A 14 5.86 -4.64 -5.23
CA ALA A 14 5.89 -3.72 -6.35
C ALA A 14 4.87 -4.03 -7.47
N VAL A 15 3.62 -4.34 -7.11
CA VAL A 15 2.56 -4.72 -8.07
C VAL A 15 2.36 -3.65 -9.15
N ALA A 16 2.52 -2.36 -8.83
CA ALA A 16 2.46 -1.28 -9.80
C ALA A 16 3.44 -1.47 -10.96
N SER A 17 4.64 -1.96 -10.69
CA SER A 17 5.66 -2.24 -11.73
C SER A 17 5.30 -3.42 -12.64
N MET A 18 4.44 -4.32 -12.17
CA MET A 18 3.89 -5.41 -12.98
C MET A 18 2.74 -4.92 -13.86
N LEU A 19 1.84 -4.09 -13.29
CA LEU A 19 0.60 -3.66 -13.93
C LEU A 19 0.80 -2.67 -15.07
N TYR A 20 1.90 -1.89 -15.05
CA TYR A 20 2.07 -0.78 -15.99
C TYR A 20 3.36 -0.91 -16.81
N LEU A 21 3.20 -0.92 -18.14
CA LEU A 21 4.29 -1.00 -19.12
C LEU A 21 5.19 0.24 -19.10
N ASP A 22 4.64 1.38 -18.71
CA ASP A 22 5.33 2.67 -18.59
C ASP A 22 5.91 2.94 -17.20
N TYR A 23 5.82 1.98 -16.25
CA TYR A 23 6.29 2.17 -14.89
C TYR A 23 7.79 2.52 -14.85
N SER A 24 8.12 3.69 -14.28
CA SER A 24 9.49 4.24 -14.21
C SER A 24 10.20 4.36 -15.58
N ARG A 25 9.47 4.48 -16.68
CA ARG A 25 10.00 4.63 -18.05
C ARG A 25 9.64 6.00 -18.61
N LYS A 26 10.50 6.49 -19.50
CA LYS A 26 10.26 7.73 -20.25
C LYS A 26 9.45 7.44 -21.51
N GLU A 27 8.94 8.50 -22.10
CA GLU A 27 8.31 8.42 -23.43
C GLU A 27 9.28 7.80 -24.43
N GLY A 28 8.81 6.82 -25.22
CA GLY A 28 9.61 6.06 -26.16
C GLY A 28 10.40 4.88 -25.59
N GLU A 29 10.41 4.68 -24.27
CA GLU A 29 11.10 3.55 -23.60
C GLU A 29 10.18 2.35 -23.33
N TRP A 30 8.93 2.40 -23.75
CA TRP A 30 7.93 1.35 -23.56
C TRP A 30 7.01 1.26 -24.78
N VAL A 31 6.34 0.11 -24.94
CA VAL A 31 5.40 -0.13 -26.03
C VAL A 31 4.01 -0.33 -25.45
N PRO A 32 2.98 0.39 -25.93
CA PRO A 32 1.60 0.21 -25.51
C PRO A 32 1.11 -1.23 -25.75
N ASN A 33 0.13 -1.65 -24.97
CA ASN A 33 -0.55 -2.92 -25.17
C ASN A 33 -1.37 -2.91 -26.48
N LYS A 34 -1.93 -4.08 -26.86
CA LYS A 34 -2.69 -4.26 -28.10
C LYS A 34 -3.92 -3.34 -28.28
N TYR A 35 -4.33 -2.65 -27.21
CA TYR A 35 -5.43 -1.68 -27.25
C TYR A 35 -4.92 -0.23 -27.19
N GLY A 36 -3.61 -0.01 -27.20
CA GLY A 36 -2.99 1.32 -27.08
C GLY A 36 -2.87 1.84 -25.64
N GLY A 37 -3.23 1.03 -24.64
CA GLY A 37 -3.13 1.38 -23.23
C GLY A 37 -1.76 1.06 -22.65
N ARG A 38 -1.55 1.52 -21.40
CA ARG A 38 -0.31 1.32 -20.65
C ARG A 38 -0.33 0.09 -19.73
N GLU A 39 -1.48 -0.55 -19.57
CA GLU A 39 -1.63 -1.71 -18.71
C GLU A 39 -0.94 -2.93 -19.34
N ASN A 40 -0.18 -3.64 -18.53
CA ASN A 40 0.41 -4.94 -18.88
C ASN A 40 -0.66 -6.03 -18.73
N LEU A 41 -1.33 -6.37 -19.82
CA LEU A 41 -2.44 -7.32 -19.80
C LEU A 41 -2.01 -8.72 -19.35
N ASP A 42 -0.82 -9.16 -19.72
CA ASP A 42 -0.29 -10.47 -19.33
C ASP A 42 -0.06 -10.55 -17.81
N ALA A 43 0.44 -9.45 -17.22
CA ALA A 43 0.60 -9.37 -15.77
C ALA A 43 -0.74 -9.30 -15.04
N VAL A 44 -1.74 -8.61 -15.60
CA VAL A 44 -3.12 -8.60 -15.07
C VAL A 44 -3.69 -10.01 -15.04
N ASP A 45 -3.57 -10.74 -16.15
CA ASP A 45 -4.08 -12.12 -16.25
C ASP A 45 -3.31 -13.07 -15.32
N PHE A 46 -2.00 -12.90 -15.20
CA PHE A 46 -1.19 -13.65 -14.24
C PHE A 46 -1.64 -13.41 -12.79
N LEU A 47 -1.83 -12.16 -12.38
CA LEU A 47 -2.24 -11.82 -11.01
C LEU A 47 -3.65 -12.35 -10.68
N ARG A 48 -4.56 -12.30 -11.63
CA ARG A 48 -5.89 -12.91 -11.50
C ARG A 48 -5.80 -14.42 -11.33
N ALA A 49 -5.04 -15.09 -12.17
CA ALA A 49 -4.84 -16.54 -12.09
C ALA A 49 -4.15 -16.93 -10.77
N PHE A 50 -3.15 -16.18 -10.34
CA PHE A 50 -2.45 -16.36 -9.06
C PHE A 50 -3.43 -16.29 -7.88
N ASN A 51 -4.21 -15.21 -7.77
CA ASN A 51 -5.15 -15.02 -6.66
C ASN A 51 -6.25 -16.09 -6.68
N HIS A 52 -6.82 -16.38 -7.86
CA HIS A 52 -7.82 -17.42 -8.00
C HIS A 52 -7.28 -18.80 -7.54
N GLN A 53 -6.07 -19.15 -7.97
CA GLN A 53 -5.43 -20.41 -7.61
C GLN A 53 -5.17 -20.51 -6.10
N VAL A 54 -4.61 -19.46 -5.48
CA VAL A 54 -4.32 -19.44 -4.04
C VAL A 54 -5.62 -19.59 -3.25
N HIS A 55 -6.64 -18.81 -3.52
CA HIS A 55 -7.88 -18.83 -2.75
C HIS A 55 -8.68 -20.12 -2.94
N THR A 56 -8.58 -20.75 -4.13
CA THR A 56 -9.27 -22.01 -4.41
C THR A 56 -8.59 -23.21 -3.77
N GLN A 57 -7.25 -23.28 -3.84
CA GLN A 57 -6.49 -24.44 -3.34
C GLN A 57 -6.13 -24.34 -1.86
N HIS A 58 -6.03 -23.11 -1.33
CA HIS A 58 -5.64 -22.86 0.05
C HIS A 58 -6.64 -21.89 0.73
N PRO A 59 -7.89 -22.34 0.99
CA PRO A 59 -8.88 -21.51 1.66
C PRO A 59 -8.36 -20.99 3.00
N GLY A 60 -8.45 -19.66 3.20
CA GLY A 60 -7.96 -18.98 4.40
C GLY A 60 -6.58 -18.31 4.23
N VAL A 61 -5.79 -18.69 3.22
CA VAL A 61 -4.56 -17.95 2.88
C VAL A 61 -4.93 -16.62 2.25
N VAL A 62 -4.30 -15.54 2.75
CA VAL A 62 -4.52 -14.18 2.25
C VAL A 62 -3.45 -13.79 1.23
N THR A 63 -3.84 -13.04 0.21
CA THR A 63 -2.91 -12.41 -0.73
C THR A 63 -2.95 -10.89 -0.55
N ILE A 64 -1.80 -10.24 -0.52
CA ILE A 64 -1.66 -8.82 -0.21
C ILE A 64 -0.88 -8.15 -1.33
N ALA A 65 -1.44 -7.09 -1.92
CA ALA A 65 -0.75 -6.30 -2.93
C ALA A 65 -0.02 -5.11 -2.31
N GLU A 66 1.27 -4.99 -2.56
CA GLU A 66 1.96 -3.71 -2.46
C GLU A 66 1.73 -2.97 -3.78
N GLU A 67 0.67 -2.17 -3.83
CA GLU A 67 0.25 -1.44 -5.03
C GLU A 67 0.00 0.02 -4.66
N SER A 68 0.78 0.93 -5.24
CA SER A 68 0.82 2.35 -4.89
C SER A 68 0.02 3.25 -5.82
N THR A 69 -0.61 2.69 -6.87
CA THR A 69 -1.35 3.47 -7.86
C THR A 69 -2.86 3.43 -7.64
N ALA A 70 -3.59 4.13 -8.48
CA ALA A 70 -5.06 4.10 -8.53
C ALA A 70 -5.59 3.00 -9.46
N PHE A 71 -4.85 1.90 -9.69
CA PHE A 71 -5.35 0.77 -10.47
C PHE A 71 -6.64 0.25 -9.81
N PRO A 72 -7.75 0.15 -10.57
CA PRO A 72 -9.05 -0.16 -9.97
C PRO A 72 -9.20 -1.64 -9.65
N GLY A 73 -9.87 -1.95 -8.54
CA GLY A 73 -10.29 -3.31 -8.21
C GLY A 73 -9.15 -4.26 -7.87
N VAL A 74 -8.07 -3.78 -7.26
CA VAL A 74 -6.96 -4.63 -6.80
C VAL A 74 -7.46 -5.69 -5.83
N SER A 75 -8.32 -5.32 -4.89
CA SER A 75 -8.93 -6.24 -3.91
C SER A 75 -10.38 -6.64 -4.25
N THR A 76 -10.85 -6.31 -5.43
CA THR A 76 -12.13 -6.81 -5.94
C THR A 76 -11.96 -8.26 -6.41
N PRO A 77 -12.92 -9.17 -6.13
CA PRO A 77 -12.88 -10.56 -6.60
C PRO A 77 -12.68 -10.68 -8.10
N VAL A 78 -11.98 -11.73 -8.55
CA VAL A 78 -11.71 -11.98 -9.97
C VAL A 78 -13.01 -12.11 -10.76
N GLU A 79 -14.03 -12.75 -10.20
CA GLU A 79 -15.36 -12.96 -10.80
C GLU A 79 -16.11 -11.64 -11.03
N GLN A 80 -15.71 -10.58 -10.32
CA GLN A 80 -16.25 -9.23 -10.47
C GLN A 80 -15.35 -8.32 -11.34
N GLY A 81 -14.32 -8.91 -11.97
CA GLY A 81 -13.40 -8.19 -12.85
C GLY A 81 -12.17 -7.58 -12.18
N GLY A 82 -12.00 -7.79 -10.87
CA GLY A 82 -10.82 -7.33 -10.11
C GLY A 82 -9.59 -8.23 -10.28
N LEU A 83 -8.52 -7.90 -9.53
CA LEU A 83 -7.30 -8.72 -9.47
C LEU A 83 -7.40 -9.86 -8.44
N GLY A 84 -8.34 -9.79 -7.50
CA GLY A 84 -8.61 -10.84 -6.53
C GLY A 84 -7.71 -10.87 -5.29
N PHE A 85 -6.90 -9.84 -5.03
CA PHE A 85 -6.16 -9.76 -3.78
C PHE A 85 -7.09 -9.65 -2.57
N SER A 86 -6.72 -10.27 -1.47
CA SER A 86 -7.46 -10.13 -0.21
C SER A 86 -7.35 -8.71 0.36
N LEU A 87 -6.15 -8.11 0.26
CA LEU A 87 -5.83 -6.80 0.82
C LEU A 87 -4.90 -6.01 -0.12
N LYS A 88 -4.97 -4.69 -0.02
CA LYS A 88 -4.07 -3.74 -0.68
C LYS A 88 -3.41 -2.83 0.36
N TRP A 89 -2.09 -2.61 0.27
CA TRP A 89 -1.41 -1.62 1.09
C TRP A 89 -1.94 -0.22 0.80
N ASN A 90 -2.27 0.52 1.87
CA ASN A 90 -2.68 1.92 1.75
C ASN A 90 -1.45 2.84 1.75
N MET A 91 -0.75 2.89 0.62
CA MET A 91 0.47 3.68 0.45
C MET A 91 0.18 5.19 0.52
N GLY A 92 -0.97 5.64 0.02
CA GLY A 92 -1.39 7.04 0.09
C GLY A 92 -1.54 7.50 1.54
N TRP A 93 -2.26 6.74 2.35
CA TRP A 93 -2.41 7.00 3.78
C TRP A 93 -1.06 7.04 4.51
N MET A 94 -0.17 6.11 4.20
CA MET A 94 1.18 6.05 4.78
C MET A 94 1.98 7.31 4.47
N HIS A 95 2.03 7.72 3.21
CA HIS A 95 2.74 8.93 2.79
C HIS A 95 2.16 10.20 3.43
N ASP A 96 0.85 10.35 3.43
CA ASP A 96 0.15 11.52 3.97
C ASP A 96 0.37 11.66 5.48
N THR A 97 0.26 10.57 6.21
CA THR A 97 0.46 10.57 7.67
C THR A 97 1.91 10.84 8.05
N LEU A 98 2.88 10.24 7.37
CA LEU A 98 4.30 10.52 7.60
C LEU A 98 4.64 11.98 7.26
N ALA A 99 4.14 12.50 6.14
CA ALA A 99 4.34 13.91 5.77
C ALA A 99 3.74 14.87 6.81
N TYR A 100 2.57 14.54 7.37
CA TYR A 100 1.95 15.33 8.43
C TYR A 100 2.80 15.34 9.71
N PHE A 101 3.22 14.17 10.19
CA PHE A 101 3.99 14.06 11.44
C PHE A 101 5.44 14.55 11.31
N ALA A 102 5.99 14.62 10.09
CA ALA A 102 7.28 15.24 9.82
C ALA A 102 7.23 16.78 9.87
N LYS A 103 6.05 17.40 9.79
CA LYS A 103 5.90 18.86 9.90
C LYS A 103 6.06 19.31 11.35
N ASP A 104 6.67 20.49 11.54
CA ASP A 104 6.68 21.14 12.84
C ASP A 104 5.24 21.29 13.36
N PRO A 105 4.96 20.99 14.65
CA PRO A 105 3.63 21.07 15.24
C PRO A 105 2.93 22.42 15.03
N ILE A 106 3.68 23.52 15.00
CA ILE A 106 3.10 24.86 14.81
C ILE A 106 2.43 25.02 13.43
N HIS A 107 2.86 24.25 12.42
CA HIS A 107 2.33 24.29 11.06
C HIS A 107 1.20 23.29 10.81
N ARG A 108 1.03 22.26 11.66
CA ARG A 108 0.09 21.14 11.44
C ARG A 108 -1.36 21.58 11.32
N LYS A 109 -1.76 22.66 11.96
CA LYS A 109 -3.13 23.19 11.91
C LYS A 109 -3.61 23.55 10.48
N TRP A 110 -2.68 23.79 9.55
CA TRP A 110 -3.01 24.06 8.13
C TRP A 110 -2.94 22.83 7.23
N HIS A 111 -2.65 21.64 7.81
CA HIS A 111 -2.41 20.42 7.05
C HIS A 111 -3.28 19.23 7.52
N HIS A 112 -4.37 19.49 8.23
CA HIS A 112 -5.27 18.44 8.72
C HIS A 112 -5.85 17.56 7.61
N ASN A 113 -5.99 18.11 6.39
CA ASN A 113 -6.41 17.37 5.22
C ASN A 113 -5.50 16.17 4.91
N SER A 114 -4.21 16.23 5.22
CA SER A 114 -3.30 15.07 5.09
C SER A 114 -3.73 13.87 5.97
N LEU A 115 -4.37 14.12 7.11
CA LEU A 115 -4.90 13.05 7.96
C LEU A 115 -6.28 12.54 7.51
N THR A 116 -7.10 13.41 6.92
CA THR A 116 -8.50 13.09 6.60
C THR A 116 -8.72 12.66 5.16
N PHE A 117 -7.83 13.04 4.23
CA PHE A 117 -7.96 12.76 2.81
C PHE A 117 -8.13 11.26 2.52
N GLY A 118 -7.40 10.41 3.24
CA GLY A 118 -7.50 8.96 3.11
C GLY A 118 -8.93 8.41 3.30
N MET A 119 -9.79 9.10 4.06
CA MET A 119 -11.17 8.67 4.27
C MET A 119 -12.03 8.76 3.00
N LEU A 120 -11.64 9.60 2.03
CA LEU A 120 -12.38 9.73 0.77
C LEU A 120 -12.34 8.45 -0.07
N TYR A 121 -11.27 7.67 0.07
CA TYR A 121 -11.08 6.43 -0.70
C TYR A 121 -10.95 5.17 0.17
N GLN A 122 -11.04 5.30 1.50
CA GLN A 122 -10.77 4.20 2.46
C GLN A 122 -11.57 2.91 2.16
N TYR A 123 -12.75 3.04 1.58
CA TYR A 123 -13.65 1.92 1.30
C TYR A 123 -13.68 1.53 -0.18
N SER A 124 -12.81 2.09 -1.03
CA SER A 124 -12.72 1.70 -2.44
C SER A 124 -11.98 0.38 -2.65
N GLU A 125 -11.17 -0.02 -1.67
CA GLU A 125 -10.41 -1.28 -1.64
C GLU A 125 -10.40 -1.85 -0.22
N ASN A 126 -10.01 -3.11 -0.06
CA ASN A 126 -9.75 -3.73 1.23
C ASN A 126 -8.36 -3.31 1.73
N PHE A 127 -8.25 -2.10 2.25
CA PHE A 127 -6.97 -1.54 2.64
C PHE A 127 -6.41 -2.13 3.94
N ILE A 128 -5.07 -2.27 3.96
CA ILE A 128 -4.27 -2.45 5.15
C ILE A 128 -3.38 -1.21 5.34
N SER A 129 -3.50 -0.55 6.49
CA SER A 129 -2.64 0.58 6.84
C SER A 129 -1.28 0.06 7.25
N VAL A 130 -0.21 0.55 6.63
CA VAL A 130 1.13 -0.03 6.72
C VAL A 130 2.20 1.03 7.03
N TYR A 131 3.15 0.65 7.88
CA TYR A 131 4.48 1.24 7.93
C TYR A 131 5.49 0.10 7.80
N SER A 132 6.06 -0.06 6.61
CA SER A 132 6.95 -1.18 6.31
C SER A 132 8.43 -0.84 6.61
N HIS A 133 9.29 -1.81 6.38
CA HIS A 133 10.74 -1.62 6.43
C HIS A 133 11.24 -0.59 5.42
N ASP A 134 10.54 -0.41 4.29
CA ASP A 134 10.94 0.53 3.23
C ASP A 134 10.99 1.98 3.71
N GLU A 135 10.20 2.34 4.73
CA GLU A 135 10.23 3.67 5.31
C GLU A 135 11.48 3.93 6.15
N VAL A 136 12.24 2.91 6.55
CA VAL A 136 13.33 3.04 7.55
C VAL A 136 14.68 2.48 7.11
N VAL A 137 14.78 1.87 5.93
CA VAL A 137 16.03 1.28 5.38
C VAL A 137 16.78 2.23 4.44
N HIS A 138 17.96 1.84 4.01
CA HIS A 138 18.78 2.52 2.98
C HIS A 138 19.01 4.02 3.24
N GLY A 139 19.47 4.36 4.45
CA GLY A 139 19.77 5.75 4.84
C GLY A 139 18.55 6.58 5.24
N LYS A 140 17.35 6.02 5.20
CA LYS A 140 16.17 6.66 5.77
C LYS A 140 16.21 6.61 7.29
N ALA A 141 15.71 7.65 7.95
CA ALA A 141 15.65 7.71 9.42
C ALA A 141 14.66 6.67 9.98
N SER A 142 14.89 6.21 11.21
CA SER A 142 13.91 5.39 11.93
C SER A 142 12.58 6.12 12.10
N MET A 143 11.49 5.39 12.39
CA MET A 143 10.15 5.99 12.60
C MET A 143 10.19 7.10 13.66
N LEU A 144 10.98 6.93 14.73
CA LEU A 144 11.16 7.94 15.76
C LEU A 144 11.79 9.24 15.20
N PHE A 145 12.80 9.10 14.35
CA PHE A 145 13.51 10.25 13.78
C PHE A 145 12.81 10.87 12.57
N LYS A 146 11.77 10.24 12.04
CA LYS A 146 10.86 10.87 11.07
C LYS A 146 9.89 11.87 11.71
N MET A 147 9.67 11.76 13.01
CA MET A 147 8.86 12.75 13.74
C MET A 147 9.53 14.12 13.68
N ALA A 148 8.73 15.17 13.69
CA ALA A 148 9.19 16.57 13.64
C ALA A 148 10.27 16.88 14.68
N ALA A 149 10.95 18.03 14.51
CA ALA A 149 11.97 18.52 15.43
C ALA A 149 11.52 18.49 16.89
N GLY A 150 12.48 18.36 17.79
CA GLY A 150 12.25 18.26 19.23
C GLY A 150 13.21 17.28 19.90
N THR A 151 13.09 17.16 21.20
CA THR A 151 13.82 16.18 22.02
C THR A 151 13.37 14.75 21.66
N ILE A 152 14.15 13.75 22.04
CA ILE A 152 13.78 12.34 21.87
C ILE A 152 12.44 12.03 22.55
N THR A 153 12.18 12.62 23.72
CA THR A 153 10.91 12.45 24.43
C THR A 153 9.74 13.01 23.64
N GLU A 154 9.86 14.21 23.07
CA GLU A 154 8.83 14.81 22.24
C GLU A 154 8.58 14.01 20.97
N LYS A 155 9.63 13.52 20.32
CA LYS A 155 9.52 12.60 19.17
C LYS A 155 8.80 11.30 19.54
N ALA A 156 9.08 10.74 20.70
CA ALA A 156 8.41 9.54 21.20
C ALA A 156 6.90 9.79 21.48
N HIS A 157 6.54 10.97 21.96
CA HIS A 157 5.14 11.37 22.14
C HIS A 157 4.42 11.49 20.77
N GLN A 158 5.08 12.08 19.79
CA GLN A 158 4.54 12.19 18.43
C GLN A 158 4.37 10.82 17.77
N LEU A 159 5.34 9.92 17.94
CA LEU A 159 5.27 8.56 17.42
C LEU A 159 4.13 7.76 18.06
N ARG A 160 3.91 7.91 19.37
CA ARG A 160 2.74 7.31 20.05
C ARG A 160 1.42 7.87 19.50
N ALA A 161 1.35 9.17 19.23
CA ALA A 161 0.17 9.77 18.60
C ALA A 161 -0.06 9.24 17.19
N LEU A 162 0.99 9.07 16.38
CA LEU A 162 0.91 8.45 15.05
C LEU A 162 0.36 7.03 15.13
N TYR A 163 0.89 6.19 16.02
CA TYR A 163 0.40 4.82 16.19
C TYR A 163 -1.03 4.78 16.76
N GLY A 164 -1.37 5.68 17.69
CA GLY A 164 -2.75 5.84 18.16
C GLY A 164 -3.71 6.19 17.03
N PHE A 165 -3.32 7.09 16.15
CA PHE A 165 -4.08 7.43 14.94
C PHE A 165 -4.21 6.23 13.99
N MET A 166 -3.11 5.50 13.73
CA MET A 166 -3.14 4.28 12.92
C MET A 166 -4.12 3.25 13.48
N TRP A 167 -4.11 3.01 14.80
CA TRP A 167 -5.00 2.04 15.44
C TRP A 167 -6.47 2.46 15.41
N SER A 168 -6.76 3.76 15.42
CA SER A 168 -8.13 4.30 15.29
C SER A 168 -8.63 4.32 13.84
N TRP A 169 -7.74 4.20 12.85
CA TRP A 169 -8.09 4.21 11.43
C TRP A 169 -8.84 2.92 11.04
N PRO A 170 -9.82 2.97 10.12
CA PRO A 170 -10.49 1.76 9.63
C PRO A 170 -9.55 0.77 8.91
N GLY A 171 -9.93 -0.51 8.87
CA GLY A 171 -9.22 -1.56 8.15
C GLY A 171 -8.13 -2.25 8.97
N LYS A 172 -7.37 -3.12 8.32
CA LYS A 172 -6.27 -3.88 8.92
C LYS A 172 -5.02 -3.02 9.11
N LYS A 173 -4.10 -3.48 9.95
CA LYS A 173 -2.84 -2.79 10.29
C LYS A 173 -1.65 -3.74 10.08
N LEU A 174 -0.53 -3.18 9.62
CA LEU A 174 0.75 -3.87 9.47
C LEU A 174 1.90 -2.95 9.92
#